data_2d390dc6e659cd8b2fb83acd12c9974b
#
_entry.id   2d390dc6e659cd8b2fb83acd12c9974b
#
_cell.length_a   1.000
_cell.length_b   1.000
_cell.length_c   1.000
_cell.angle_alpha   90.00
_cell.angle_beta   90.00
_cell.angle_gamma   90.00
#
_symmetry.space_group_name_H-M   'P 1'
#
loop_
_entity.id
_entity.type
_entity.pdbx_description
1 polymer ?
#
loop_
_entity_poly.entity_id
_entity_poly.type
_entity_poly.pdbx_seq_one_letter_code
_entity_poly.pdbx_strand_id
1 'polypeptide(L)'
;SSSYPYSQYMKVEYDGKKEKINYIRNSVKVIIDAYDGTITYYITDETDPIAMAYNNMYPGLFKKDIPEDISEHFVYPEYLYKIQAELLKLYHNAKPDIIYRADDIWDFAKYNTTKIAKSTGSILNPYYTMVNMNGEDEIGLIQIYTPNGKQNLISYLVGTTEGEKNQLKLYKFSQDSNIVGPMQLEQQIEQDEAISAEIESLNTTGTKVTKEMIVVPIENTLLYVEPIYQTMLNDPNNNIPLLKRVVVSSGNKVAIGNTLEDALSNLLSKYAVDIEVENTDNVEGLIDSIIKANNNLTESSENSDWEMIGTDIKKLQELINSLEKMVEEEKKQNEDKQQSNEIDNTITSNVIGNENNTYSNSAVNNVN
;
A
#
# COMPACT_ATOMS: atom_id res chain seq x y z
N SER A 1 -24.31 19.88 4.67
CA SER A 1 -25.27 19.99 3.57
C SER A 1 -26.59 20.55 4.06
N SER A 2 -27.25 21.37 3.22
CA SER A 2 -28.55 21.95 3.56
C SER A 2 -29.65 20.89 3.51
N SER A 3 -30.68 21.05 4.35
CA SER A 3 -31.91 20.23 4.29
C SER A 3 -32.85 20.65 3.15
N TYR A 4 -32.57 21.77 2.51
CA TYR A 4 -33.42 22.33 1.46
C TYR A 4 -32.63 22.56 0.18
N PRO A 5 -33.27 22.37 -1.01
CA PRO A 5 -32.61 22.64 -2.27
C PRO A 5 -32.36 24.15 -2.43
N TYR A 6 -31.17 24.48 -2.96
CA TYR A 6 -30.84 25.84 -3.34
C TYR A 6 -31.35 26.18 -4.75
N SER A 7 -31.54 27.46 -5.03
CA SER A 7 -31.87 27.94 -6.39
C SER A 7 -30.71 27.76 -7.37
N GLN A 8 -29.47 27.69 -6.87
CA GLN A 8 -28.30 27.48 -7.67
C GLN A 8 -28.05 25.98 -7.87
N TYR A 9 -27.60 25.62 -9.07
CA TYR A 9 -27.25 24.25 -9.41
C TYR A 9 -25.77 24.11 -9.60
N MET A 10 -25.24 23.00 -9.08
CA MET A 10 -23.89 22.52 -9.39
C MET A 10 -23.96 21.54 -10.57
N LYS A 11 -23.02 21.66 -11.50
CA LYS A 11 -22.86 20.67 -12.59
C LYS A 11 -21.92 19.60 -12.11
N VAL A 12 -22.37 18.36 -12.12
CA VAL A 12 -21.58 17.19 -11.73
C VAL A 12 -21.53 16.22 -12.89
N GLU A 13 -20.38 15.63 -13.12
CA GLU A 13 -20.19 14.53 -14.06
C GLU A 13 -19.93 13.25 -13.28
N TYR A 14 -20.79 12.27 -13.48
CA TYR A 14 -20.66 10.96 -12.85
C TYR A 14 -21.05 9.88 -13.85
N ASP A 15 -20.23 8.84 -13.98
CA ASP A 15 -20.45 7.74 -14.94
C ASP A 15 -20.76 8.24 -16.37
N GLY A 16 -19.98 9.25 -16.82
CA GLY A 16 -20.14 9.87 -18.14
C GLY A 16 -21.41 10.70 -18.35
N LYS A 17 -22.22 10.87 -17.31
CA LYS A 17 -23.45 11.70 -17.36
C LYS A 17 -23.24 13.03 -16.66
N LYS A 18 -23.68 14.12 -17.31
CA LYS A 18 -23.66 15.47 -16.75
C LYS A 18 -25.01 15.79 -16.17
N GLU A 19 -25.06 16.00 -14.86
CA GLU A 19 -26.27 16.32 -14.12
C GLU A 19 -26.17 17.70 -13.45
N LYS A 20 -27.33 18.31 -13.21
CA LYS A 20 -27.43 19.52 -12.41
C LYS A 20 -28.05 19.16 -11.07
N ILE A 21 -27.27 19.39 -9.99
CA ILE A 21 -27.66 19.02 -8.63
C ILE A 21 -27.67 20.27 -7.77
N ASN A 22 -28.72 20.45 -6.97
CA ASN A 22 -28.85 21.50 -5.97
C ASN A 22 -29.17 20.94 -4.57
N TYR A 23 -29.48 19.67 -4.48
CA TYR A 23 -29.76 18.97 -3.24
C TYR A 23 -29.41 17.50 -3.38
N ILE A 24 -28.67 16.94 -2.42
CA ILE A 24 -28.36 15.52 -2.32
C ILE A 24 -28.15 15.15 -0.87
N ARG A 25 -28.65 13.98 -0.46
CA ARG A 25 -28.38 13.33 0.84
C ARG A 25 -28.21 11.83 0.60
N ASN A 26 -27.56 11.17 1.55
CA ASN A 26 -27.40 9.72 1.59
C ASN A 26 -28.28 9.15 2.70
N SER A 27 -29.59 9.26 2.55
CA SER A 27 -30.58 8.97 3.60
C SER A 27 -31.15 7.57 3.52
N VAL A 28 -30.85 6.82 2.45
CA VAL A 28 -31.36 5.45 2.24
C VAL A 28 -30.24 4.58 1.73
N LYS A 29 -30.09 3.40 2.34
CA LYS A 29 -29.26 2.32 1.84
C LYS A 29 -30.14 1.23 1.25
N VAL A 30 -29.71 0.63 0.16
CA VAL A 30 -30.43 -0.43 -0.55
C VAL A 30 -29.58 -1.68 -0.53
N ILE A 31 -30.12 -2.75 0.02
CA ILE A 31 -29.48 -4.06 0.05
C ILE A 31 -30.25 -4.99 -0.89
N ILE A 32 -29.53 -5.66 -1.75
CA ILE A 32 -30.08 -6.63 -2.70
C ILE A 32 -29.49 -8.00 -2.36
N ASP A 33 -30.36 -8.95 -2.03
CA ASP A 33 -29.94 -10.33 -1.83
C ASP A 33 -29.51 -10.94 -3.17
N ALA A 34 -28.30 -11.47 -3.21
CA ALA A 34 -27.73 -12.04 -4.43
C ALA A 34 -28.35 -13.40 -4.83
N TYR A 35 -29.04 -14.08 -3.91
CA TYR A 35 -29.65 -15.38 -4.14
C TYR A 35 -31.03 -15.27 -4.77
N ASP A 36 -31.90 -14.43 -4.23
CA ASP A 36 -33.31 -14.36 -4.62
C ASP A 36 -33.72 -12.98 -5.18
N GLY A 37 -32.82 -12.00 -5.14
CA GLY A 37 -33.07 -10.65 -5.64
C GLY A 37 -33.96 -9.81 -4.72
N THR A 38 -34.21 -10.24 -3.50
CA THR A 38 -34.99 -9.46 -2.52
C THR A 38 -34.32 -8.12 -2.25
N ILE A 39 -35.08 -7.03 -2.33
CA ILE A 39 -34.60 -5.66 -2.11
C ILE A 39 -35.10 -5.18 -0.76
N THR A 40 -34.18 -4.73 0.08
CA THR A 40 -34.50 -4.08 1.36
C THR A 40 -33.98 -2.65 1.37
N TYR A 41 -34.82 -1.71 1.79
CA TYR A 41 -34.48 -0.30 1.91
C TYR A 41 -34.33 0.06 3.38
N TYR A 42 -33.20 0.64 3.78
CA TYR A 42 -32.93 1.11 5.12
C TYR A 42 -32.83 2.64 5.14
N ILE A 43 -33.57 3.29 6.04
CA ILE A 43 -33.41 4.74 6.29
C ILE A 43 -32.25 4.93 7.28
N THR A 44 -31.21 5.67 6.85
CA THR A 44 -30.04 6.02 7.65
C THR A 44 -30.09 7.46 8.18
N ASP A 45 -31.01 8.28 7.67
CA ASP A 45 -31.17 9.67 8.09
C ASP A 45 -32.66 10.05 8.16
N GLU A 46 -33.25 9.90 9.36
CA GLU A 46 -34.64 10.28 9.62
C GLU A 46 -34.87 11.78 9.61
N THR A 47 -33.84 12.61 9.54
CA THR A 47 -33.98 14.07 9.40
C THR A 47 -34.20 14.52 7.98
N ASP A 48 -34.10 13.61 6.99
CA ASP A 48 -34.37 13.92 5.59
C ASP A 48 -35.89 13.99 5.34
N PRO A 49 -36.45 15.17 5.05
CA PRO A 49 -37.89 15.33 4.83
C PRO A 49 -38.39 14.55 3.61
N ILE A 50 -37.55 14.33 2.60
CA ILE A 50 -37.94 13.59 1.39
C ILE A 50 -38.01 12.09 1.71
N ALA A 51 -37.01 11.51 2.36
CA ALA A 51 -37.04 10.11 2.76
C ALA A 51 -38.21 9.82 3.69
N MET A 52 -38.48 10.70 4.66
CA MET A 52 -39.61 10.56 5.57
C MET A 52 -40.97 10.72 4.89
N ALA A 53 -41.10 11.60 3.88
CA ALA A 53 -42.32 11.70 3.08
C ALA A 53 -42.59 10.38 2.35
N TYR A 54 -41.61 9.79 1.70
CA TYR A 54 -41.74 8.46 1.07
C TYR A 54 -42.08 7.35 2.07
N ASN A 55 -41.45 7.34 3.25
CA ASN A 55 -41.78 6.38 4.29
C ASN A 55 -43.23 6.46 4.75
N ASN A 56 -43.78 7.68 4.84
CA ASN A 56 -45.17 7.92 5.16
C ASN A 56 -46.14 7.54 4.03
N MET A 57 -45.75 7.76 2.77
CA MET A 57 -46.54 7.40 1.60
C MET A 57 -46.61 5.89 1.37
N TYR A 58 -45.55 5.14 1.73
CA TYR A 58 -45.42 3.70 1.52
C TYR A 58 -45.05 2.99 2.85
N PRO A 59 -46.05 2.84 3.75
CA PRO A 59 -45.80 2.19 5.06
C PRO A 59 -45.23 0.76 4.89
N GLY A 60 -44.16 0.47 5.57
CA GLY A 60 -43.50 -0.86 5.53
C GLY A 60 -42.50 -1.04 4.38
N LEU A 61 -42.32 -0.08 3.48
CA LEU A 61 -41.29 -0.14 2.44
C LEU A 61 -39.89 -0.01 3.02
N PHE A 62 -39.72 0.88 3.99
CA PHE A 62 -38.43 1.16 4.60
C PHE A 62 -38.32 0.49 5.97
N LYS A 63 -37.13 0.00 6.27
CA LYS A 63 -36.72 -0.46 7.60
C LYS A 63 -35.83 0.59 8.25
N LYS A 64 -35.93 0.69 9.59
CA LYS A 64 -35.11 1.62 10.39
C LYS A 64 -34.02 0.88 11.16
N ASP A 65 -34.32 -0.36 11.56
CA ASP A 65 -33.37 -1.20 12.29
C ASP A 65 -32.42 -1.86 11.28
N ILE A 66 -31.18 -1.39 11.24
CA ILE A 66 -30.15 -1.91 10.35
C ILE A 66 -29.37 -2.95 11.14
N PRO A 67 -29.27 -4.22 10.67
CA PRO A 67 -28.42 -5.22 11.26
C PRO A 67 -26.95 -4.77 11.29
N GLU A 68 -26.26 -5.04 12.38
CA GLU A 68 -24.87 -4.62 12.60
C GLU A 68 -23.93 -5.18 11.54
N ASP A 69 -24.07 -6.45 11.19
CA ASP A 69 -23.35 -7.13 10.11
C ASP A 69 -23.50 -6.46 8.74
N ILE A 70 -24.64 -5.78 8.50
CA ILE A 70 -24.86 -4.99 7.27
C ILE A 70 -24.23 -3.60 7.39
N SER A 71 -24.38 -2.94 8.55
CA SER A 71 -23.88 -1.58 8.75
C SER A 71 -22.36 -1.49 8.73
N GLU A 72 -21.65 -2.53 9.16
CA GLU A 72 -20.20 -2.64 9.09
C GLU A 72 -19.64 -2.62 7.65
N HIS A 73 -20.48 -2.96 6.68
CA HIS A 73 -20.11 -2.93 5.25
C HIS A 73 -20.44 -1.61 4.55
N PHE A 74 -20.97 -0.63 5.28
CA PHE A 74 -21.25 0.66 4.68
C PHE A 74 -19.97 1.44 4.42
N VAL A 75 -19.87 1.94 3.19
CA VAL A 75 -18.76 2.80 2.76
C VAL A 75 -19.29 4.17 2.36
N TYR A 76 -18.42 5.16 2.33
CA TYR A 76 -18.78 6.49 1.88
C TYR A 76 -19.25 6.46 0.42
N PRO A 77 -20.45 6.96 0.08
CA PRO A 77 -20.94 6.93 -1.30
C PRO A 77 -20.08 7.81 -2.21
N GLU A 78 -19.45 7.20 -3.21
CA GLU A 78 -18.52 7.87 -4.13
C GLU A 78 -19.14 9.08 -4.81
N TYR A 79 -20.41 8.97 -5.23
CA TYR A 79 -21.12 10.08 -5.89
C TYR A 79 -21.28 11.30 -4.98
N LEU A 80 -21.70 11.10 -3.73
CA LEU A 80 -21.79 12.18 -2.74
C LEU A 80 -20.42 12.77 -2.44
N TYR A 81 -19.41 11.90 -2.26
CA TYR A 81 -18.05 12.28 -2.01
C TYR A 81 -17.47 13.17 -3.12
N LYS A 82 -17.65 12.80 -4.40
CA LYS A 82 -17.20 13.59 -5.56
C LYS A 82 -17.80 14.99 -5.58
N ILE A 83 -19.07 15.12 -5.25
CA ILE A 83 -19.75 16.43 -5.17
C ILE A 83 -19.11 17.29 -4.06
N GLN A 84 -18.90 16.72 -2.88
CA GLN A 84 -18.32 17.43 -1.76
C GLN A 84 -16.85 17.79 -2.00
N ALA A 85 -16.09 16.88 -2.61
CA ALA A 85 -14.72 17.13 -3.02
C ALA A 85 -14.62 18.28 -4.04
N GLU A 86 -15.52 18.34 -5.01
CA GLU A 86 -15.57 19.44 -5.99
C GLU A 86 -15.89 20.79 -5.33
N LEU A 87 -16.80 20.80 -4.36
CA LEU A 87 -17.11 22.02 -3.58
C LEU A 87 -15.91 22.51 -2.78
N LEU A 88 -15.10 21.62 -2.23
CA LEU A 88 -13.94 21.98 -1.43
C LEU A 88 -12.86 22.69 -2.25
N LYS A 89 -12.80 22.57 -3.54
CA LYS A 89 -11.84 23.30 -4.40
C LYS A 89 -11.92 24.82 -4.19
N LEU A 90 -13.09 25.33 -3.83
CA LEU A 90 -13.31 26.74 -3.52
C LEU A 90 -13.62 26.98 -2.04
N TYR A 91 -14.45 26.13 -1.43
CA TYR A 91 -15.00 26.34 -0.09
C TYR A 91 -14.16 25.78 1.05
N HIS A 92 -12.91 25.34 0.79
CA HIS A 92 -11.95 24.98 1.83
C HIS A 92 -11.49 26.19 2.65
N ASN A 93 -11.70 27.41 2.13
CA ASN A 93 -11.39 28.65 2.78
C ASN A 93 -12.67 29.24 3.42
N ALA A 94 -12.57 29.64 4.69
CA ALA A 94 -13.71 30.23 5.41
C ALA A 94 -13.83 31.75 5.24
N LYS A 95 -12.89 32.42 4.56
CA LYS A 95 -12.87 33.87 4.39
C LYS A 95 -13.67 34.29 3.14
N PRO A 96 -14.78 35.03 3.30
CA PRO A 96 -15.65 35.39 2.18
C PRO A 96 -14.98 36.22 1.08
N ASP A 97 -14.02 37.06 1.45
CA ASP A 97 -13.27 37.89 0.51
C ASP A 97 -12.35 37.07 -0.39
N ILE A 98 -11.72 36.03 0.13
CA ILE A 98 -10.90 35.09 -0.66
C ILE A 98 -11.78 34.26 -1.61
N ILE A 99 -12.91 33.76 -1.11
CA ILE A 99 -13.89 33.03 -1.94
C ILE A 99 -14.41 33.92 -3.07
N TYR A 100 -14.76 35.17 -2.78
CA TYR A 100 -15.28 36.12 -3.76
C TYR A 100 -14.27 36.46 -4.86
N ARG A 101 -12.99 36.65 -4.50
CA ARG A 101 -11.93 36.94 -5.45
C ARG A 101 -11.37 35.69 -6.14
N ALA A 102 -11.70 34.51 -5.61
CA ALA A 102 -11.13 33.25 -6.06
C ALA A 102 -9.59 33.23 -6.02
N ASP A 103 -9.00 33.84 -4.98
CA ASP A 103 -7.55 34.00 -4.84
C ASP A 103 -6.84 32.69 -4.45
N ASP A 104 -7.56 31.77 -3.80
CA ASP A 104 -7.04 30.48 -3.32
C ASP A 104 -7.98 29.37 -3.81
N ILE A 105 -7.81 28.98 -5.06
CA ILE A 105 -8.54 27.86 -5.66
C ILE A 105 -7.64 26.63 -5.68
N TRP A 106 -8.23 25.48 -5.37
CA TRP A 106 -7.58 24.19 -5.53
C TRP A 106 -8.05 23.48 -6.79
N ASP A 107 -7.25 22.56 -7.28
CA ASP A 107 -7.59 21.59 -8.30
C ASP A 107 -7.36 20.17 -7.81
N PHE A 108 -7.99 19.19 -8.46
CA PHE A 108 -7.65 17.80 -8.25
C PHE A 108 -6.26 17.52 -8.81
N ALA A 109 -5.48 16.73 -8.11
CA ALA A 109 -4.20 16.26 -8.60
C ALA A 109 -4.38 15.49 -9.92
N LYS A 110 -3.39 15.59 -10.80
CA LYS A 110 -3.38 14.94 -12.12
C LYS A 110 -2.18 14.03 -12.23
N TYR A 111 -2.27 13.04 -13.09
CA TYR A 111 -1.18 12.12 -13.45
C TYR A 111 -1.28 11.70 -14.92
N ASN A 112 -0.24 11.11 -15.48
CA ASN A 112 -0.24 10.61 -16.84
C ASN A 112 -0.58 9.12 -16.86
N THR A 113 -1.65 8.74 -17.51
CA THR A 113 -2.06 7.34 -17.67
C THR A 113 -1.28 6.61 -18.76
N THR A 114 -0.61 7.33 -19.65
CA THR A 114 0.19 6.80 -20.75
C THR A 114 1.43 7.67 -20.99
N LYS A 115 2.52 7.07 -21.46
CA LYS A 115 3.78 7.77 -21.79
C LYS A 115 3.66 8.76 -22.97
N ILE A 116 2.56 8.76 -23.72
CA ILE A 116 2.39 9.52 -24.97
C ILE A 116 1.76 10.88 -24.72
N ALA A 117 1.91 11.48 -23.58
CA ALA A 117 1.18 12.73 -23.40
C ALA A 117 2.09 13.90 -23.00
N LYS A 118 2.33 14.75 -23.93
CA LYS A 118 2.29 16.21 -23.70
C LYS A 118 0.85 16.63 -23.32
N SER A 119 0.10 15.79 -22.64
CA SER A 119 -1.28 16.05 -22.25
C SER A 119 -1.31 16.74 -20.89
N THR A 120 -2.35 17.47 -20.65
CA THR A 120 -2.66 18.14 -19.38
C THR A 120 -2.84 17.19 -18.19
N GLY A 121 -2.51 15.91 -18.35
CA GLY A 121 -2.72 14.85 -17.37
C GLY A 121 -4.20 14.48 -17.20
N SER A 122 -4.46 13.27 -16.73
CA SER A 122 -5.78 12.82 -16.30
C SER A 122 -5.99 13.17 -14.82
N ILE A 123 -7.20 13.53 -14.45
CA ILE A 123 -7.55 13.76 -13.04
C ILE A 123 -7.39 12.44 -12.28
N LEU A 124 -6.74 12.50 -11.14
CA LEU A 124 -6.72 11.41 -10.17
C LEU A 124 -8.09 11.37 -9.48
N ASN A 125 -8.95 10.45 -9.97
CA ASN A 125 -10.28 10.27 -9.40
C ASN A 125 -10.20 9.71 -7.97
N PRO A 126 -11.21 9.95 -7.12
CA PRO A 126 -11.27 9.32 -5.82
C PRO A 126 -11.27 7.79 -5.93
N TYR A 127 -10.59 7.14 -5.03
CA TYR A 127 -10.53 5.67 -4.91
C TYR A 127 -10.59 5.26 -3.45
N TYR A 128 -11.07 4.04 -3.21
CA TYR A 128 -11.05 3.44 -1.87
C TYR A 128 -9.66 2.92 -1.55
N THR A 129 -9.20 3.23 -0.36
CA THR A 129 -7.93 2.74 0.19
C THR A 129 -8.05 2.57 1.70
N MET A 130 -7.13 1.83 2.30
CA MET A 130 -6.98 1.81 3.74
C MET A 130 -6.42 3.15 4.20
N VAL A 131 -7.05 3.73 5.18
CA VAL A 131 -6.63 4.99 5.81
C VAL A 131 -6.61 4.80 7.32
N ASN A 132 -5.58 5.29 7.98
CA ASN A 132 -5.54 5.30 9.44
C ASN A 132 -6.27 6.53 9.97
N MET A 133 -7.38 6.30 10.65
CA MET A 133 -8.21 7.34 11.24
C MET A 133 -8.25 7.15 12.76
N ASN A 134 -7.62 8.07 13.48
CA ASN A 134 -7.59 8.04 14.96
C ASN A 134 -6.92 6.79 15.57
N GLY A 135 -5.98 6.16 14.83
CA GLY A 135 -5.30 4.93 15.26
C GLY A 135 -6.01 3.63 14.85
N GLU A 136 -7.09 3.70 14.10
CA GLU A 136 -7.82 2.56 13.55
C GLU A 136 -7.75 2.60 12.02
N ASP A 137 -7.53 1.44 11.40
CA ASP A 137 -7.48 1.30 9.96
C ASP A 137 -8.91 1.11 9.42
N GLU A 138 -9.32 2.01 8.54
CA GLU A 138 -10.65 2.01 7.93
C GLU A 138 -10.55 2.07 6.40
N ILE A 139 -11.58 1.60 5.70
CA ILE A 139 -11.73 1.81 4.27
C ILE A 139 -12.29 3.21 4.04
N GLY A 140 -11.53 4.06 3.36
CA GLY A 140 -11.92 5.43 3.04
C GLY A 140 -11.74 5.78 1.57
N LEU A 141 -12.55 6.72 1.08
CA LEU A 141 -12.31 7.41 -0.18
C LEU A 141 -11.27 8.50 0.03
N ILE A 142 -10.30 8.58 -0.86
CA ILE A 142 -9.28 9.64 -0.84
C ILE A 142 -9.33 10.47 -2.11
N GLN A 143 -9.22 11.80 -1.97
CA GLN A 143 -9.05 12.75 -3.06
C GLN A 143 -7.93 13.72 -2.72
N ILE A 144 -7.02 13.91 -3.66
CA ILE A 144 -5.81 14.69 -3.49
C ILE A 144 -5.94 16.01 -4.24
N TYR A 145 -5.47 17.10 -3.61
CA TYR A 145 -5.57 18.45 -4.15
C TYR A 145 -4.19 19.06 -4.37
N THR A 146 -4.14 19.85 -5.44
CA THR A 146 -3.03 20.78 -5.74
C THR A 146 -3.56 22.21 -5.78
N PRO A 147 -2.75 23.24 -5.55
CA PRO A 147 -3.14 24.61 -5.86
C PRO A 147 -3.42 24.74 -7.37
N ASN A 148 -4.38 25.55 -7.75
CA ASN A 148 -4.71 25.77 -9.14
C ASN A 148 -3.47 26.21 -9.94
N GLY A 149 -3.20 25.52 -11.05
CA GLY A 149 -2.06 25.77 -11.92
C GLY A 149 -0.69 25.33 -11.37
N LYS A 150 -0.66 24.62 -10.20
CA LYS A 150 0.57 24.05 -9.63
C LYS A 150 0.48 22.52 -9.58
N GLN A 151 1.62 21.87 -9.35
CA GLN A 151 1.71 20.41 -9.36
C GLN A 151 2.03 19.81 -7.96
N ASN A 152 2.57 20.62 -7.04
CA ASN A 152 2.83 20.18 -5.67
C ASN A 152 1.51 19.94 -4.91
N LEU A 153 1.51 18.97 -4.00
CA LEU A 153 0.33 18.70 -3.17
C LEU A 153 0.14 19.77 -2.09
N ILE A 154 -1.13 20.05 -1.78
CA ILE A 154 -1.50 20.97 -0.72
C ILE A 154 -2.36 20.32 0.36
N SER A 155 -3.17 19.34 -0.03
CA SER A 155 -4.08 18.65 0.91
C SER A 155 -4.60 17.35 0.31
N TYR A 156 -5.18 16.52 1.16
CA TYR A 156 -6.04 15.42 0.76
C TYR A 156 -7.28 15.34 1.64
N LEU A 157 -8.38 14.92 1.02
CA LEU A 157 -9.66 14.68 1.67
C LEU A 157 -9.83 13.18 1.89
N VAL A 158 -10.26 12.78 3.08
CA VAL A 158 -10.63 11.41 3.39
C VAL A 158 -12.11 11.36 3.71
N GLY A 159 -12.83 10.40 3.13
CA GLY A 159 -14.23 10.12 3.43
C GLY A 159 -14.40 8.71 3.94
N THR A 160 -14.81 8.54 5.19
CA THR A 160 -15.08 7.26 5.83
C THR A 160 -16.54 7.16 6.27
N THR A 161 -16.96 5.97 6.65
CA THR A 161 -18.29 5.74 7.24
C THR A 161 -18.12 4.97 8.54
N GLU A 162 -18.56 5.56 9.64
CA GLU A 162 -18.61 4.93 10.95
C GLU A 162 -20.07 4.52 11.22
N GLY A 163 -20.35 3.23 11.13
CA GLY A 163 -21.72 2.71 11.15
C GLY A 163 -22.57 3.37 10.05
N GLU A 164 -23.56 4.17 10.43
CA GLU A 164 -24.46 4.87 9.49
C GLU A 164 -23.99 6.27 9.11
N LYS A 165 -22.96 6.81 9.77
CA LYS A 165 -22.53 8.20 9.65
C LYS A 165 -21.35 8.34 8.71
N ASN A 166 -21.53 9.16 7.67
CA ASN A 166 -20.44 9.56 6.80
C ASN A 166 -19.60 10.67 7.47
N GLN A 167 -18.28 10.50 7.44
CA GLN A 167 -17.31 11.46 7.94
C GLN A 167 -16.41 11.99 6.83
N LEU A 168 -16.08 13.27 6.86
CA LEU A 168 -15.10 13.88 5.97
C LEU A 168 -13.99 14.52 6.83
N LYS A 169 -12.75 14.18 6.51
CA LYS A 169 -11.56 14.72 7.17
C LYS A 169 -10.62 15.31 6.12
N LEU A 170 -10.32 16.60 6.26
CA LEU A 170 -9.41 17.31 5.37
C LEU A 170 -8.05 17.46 6.05
N TYR A 171 -7.04 16.84 5.46
CA TYR A 171 -5.64 16.97 5.88
C TYR A 171 -4.96 18.03 5.01
N LYS A 172 -4.39 19.05 5.64
CA LYS A 172 -3.65 20.11 4.95
C LYS A 172 -2.18 20.01 5.31
N PHE A 173 -1.33 20.03 4.28
CA PHE A 173 0.11 20.11 4.48
C PHE A 173 0.52 21.52 4.90
N SER A 174 1.64 21.63 5.63
CA SER A 174 2.22 22.93 5.91
C SER A 174 2.59 23.64 4.62
N GLN A 175 2.44 24.96 4.58
CA GLN A 175 2.82 25.77 3.41
C GLN A 175 4.32 25.69 3.10
N ASP A 176 5.13 25.39 4.10
CA ASP A 176 6.59 25.24 3.97
C ASP A 176 6.99 23.84 3.50
N SER A 177 6.08 22.86 3.55
CA SER A 177 6.31 21.52 3.04
C SER A 177 6.08 21.48 1.54
N ASN A 178 7.14 21.22 0.78
CA ASN A 178 7.05 21.03 -0.68
C ASN A 178 6.76 19.56 -0.99
N ILE A 179 5.51 19.13 -0.77
CA ILE A 179 5.13 17.75 -1.05
C ILE A 179 5.00 17.53 -2.55
N VAL A 180 5.74 16.57 -3.06
CA VAL A 180 5.74 16.19 -4.48
C VAL A 180 4.34 15.72 -4.89
N GLY A 181 3.80 16.27 -5.97
CA GLY A 181 2.52 15.80 -6.51
C GLY A 181 2.71 14.72 -7.60
N PRO A 182 1.63 14.01 -7.98
CA PRO A 182 1.72 12.90 -8.94
C PRO A 182 2.37 13.26 -10.28
N MET A 183 2.09 14.44 -10.83
CA MET A 183 2.74 14.92 -12.08
C MET A 183 4.24 15.21 -11.92
N GLN A 184 4.66 15.64 -10.73
CA GLN A 184 6.09 15.85 -10.45
C GLN A 184 6.80 14.51 -10.26
N LEU A 185 6.15 13.54 -9.64
CA LEU A 185 6.65 12.18 -9.51
C LEU A 185 6.86 11.54 -10.89
N GLU A 186 5.91 11.70 -11.81
CA GLU A 186 6.06 11.24 -13.19
C GLU A 186 7.32 11.78 -13.85
N GLN A 187 7.62 13.06 -13.62
CA GLN A 187 8.86 13.68 -14.13
C GLN A 187 10.11 13.08 -13.49
N GLN A 188 10.07 12.75 -12.19
CA GLN A 188 11.19 12.08 -11.51
C GLN A 188 11.42 10.66 -12.07
N ILE A 189 10.34 9.90 -12.31
CA ILE A 189 10.40 8.58 -12.93
C ILE A 189 11.00 8.65 -14.35
N GLU A 190 10.59 9.64 -15.15
CA GLU A 190 11.11 9.85 -16.50
C GLU A 190 12.59 10.27 -16.51
N GLN A 191 13.06 10.96 -15.48
CA GLN A 191 14.46 11.39 -15.32
C GLN A 191 15.38 10.30 -14.80
N ASP A 192 14.85 9.28 -14.11
CA ASP A 192 15.62 8.10 -13.70
C ASP A 192 15.83 7.20 -14.93
N GLU A 193 17.06 7.21 -15.48
CA GLU A 193 17.39 6.47 -16.70
C GLU A 193 17.13 4.97 -16.59
N ALA A 194 17.40 4.37 -15.43
CA ALA A 194 17.24 2.94 -15.22
C ALA A 194 15.74 2.56 -15.19
N ILE A 195 14.94 3.30 -14.41
CA ILE A 195 13.50 3.06 -14.29
C ILE A 195 12.80 3.36 -15.62
N SER A 196 13.15 4.48 -16.26
CA SER A 196 12.60 4.87 -17.56
C SER A 196 12.88 3.82 -18.64
N ALA A 197 14.11 3.31 -18.73
CA ALA A 197 14.49 2.28 -19.69
C ALA A 197 13.74 0.96 -19.44
N GLU A 198 13.55 0.59 -18.18
CA GLU A 198 12.80 -0.62 -17.81
C GLU A 198 11.33 -0.53 -18.22
N ILE A 199 10.68 0.60 -17.98
CA ILE A 199 9.31 0.87 -18.41
C ILE A 199 9.22 0.89 -19.95
N GLU A 200 10.19 1.48 -20.64
CA GLU A 200 10.22 1.49 -22.11
C GLU A 200 10.34 0.12 -22.71
N SER A 201 11.09 -0.77 -22.08
CA SER A 201 11.23 -2.15 -22.54
C SER A 201 9.92 -2.92 -22.62
N LEU A 202 8.89 -2.50 -21.87
CA LEU A 202 7.55 -3.09 -21.91
C LEU A 202 6.72 -2.64 -23.11
N ASN A 203 7.09 -1.51 -23.74
CA ASN A 203 6.35 -0.95 -24.87
C ASN A 203 6.86 -1.53 -26.20
N THR A 204 6.45 -2.74 -26.51
CA THR A 204 6.82 -3.45 -27.72
C THR A 204 5.73 -3.39 -28.79
N THR A 205 6.07 -3.72 -30.06
CA THR A 205 5.07 -3.76 -31.13
C THR A 205 3.94 -4.73 -30.80
N GLY A 206 2.70 -4.26 -30.84
CA GLY A 206 1.52 -5.07 -30.52
C GLY A 206 1.16 -5.10 -29.03
N THR A 207 1.80 -4.30 -28.20
CA THR A 207 1.43 -4.12 -26.79
C THR A 207 1.01 -2.68 -26.50
N LYS A 208 0.25 -2.51 -25.43
CA LYS A 208 -0.12 -1.21 -24.84
C LYS A 208 0.29 -1.21 -23.38
N VAL A 209 1.06 -0.23 -22.98
CA VAL A 209 1.42 0.00 -21.57
C VAL A 209 0.48 1.05 -21.00
N THR A 210 -0.14 0.72 -19.86
CA THR A 210 -0.98 1.64 -19.07
C THR A 210 -0.52 1.64 -17.64
N LYS A 211 -0.71 2.74 -16.95
CA LYS A 211 -0.34 2.93 -15.57
C LYS A 211 -1.45 3.63 -14.80
N GLU A 212 -1.52 3.36 -13.53
CA GLU A 212 -2.42 3.99 -12.58
C GLU A 212 -1.60 4.61 -11.46
N MET A 213 -2.17 5.55 -10.75
CA MET A 213 -1.51 6.19 -9.62
C MET A 213 -2.37 6.02 -8.36
N ILE A 214 -1.78 5.44 -7.34
CA ILE A 214 -2.35 5.29 -6.02
C ILE A 214 -1.47 6.07 -5.05
N VAL A 215 -2.06 6.89 -4.21
CA VAL A 215 -1.36 7.64 -3.16
C VAL A 215 -1.91 7.20 -1.82
N VAL A 216 -1.05 6.64 -1.00
CA VAL A 216 -1.41 6.09 0.31
C VAL A 216 -0.84 6.99 1.39
N PRO A 217 -1.68 7.65 2.20
CA PRO A 217 -1.19 8.33 3.38
C PRO A 217 -0.67 7.32 4.40
N ILE A 218 0.57 7.52 4.85
CA ILE A 218 1.18 6.73 5.91
C ILE A 218 1.66 7.74 6.97
N GLU A 219 0.87 7.87 8.02
CA GLU A 219 1.10 8.83 9.10
C GLU A 219 1.45 10.25 8.59
N ASN A 220 2.69 10.68 8.70
CA ASN A 220 3.15 12.01 8.31
C ASN A 220 3.72 12.07 6.88
N THR A 221 3.65 10.99 6.11
CA THR A 221 4.21 10.89 4.76
C THR A 221 3.20 10.35 3.77
N LEU A 222 3.56 10.41 2.49
CA LEU A 222 2.79 9.84 1.40
C LEU A 222 3.63 8.80 0.67
N LEU A 223 3.06 7.61 0.49
CA LEU A 223 3.58 6.60 -0.40
C LEU A 223 2.82 6.67 -1.73
N TYR A 224 3.56 6.84 -2.82
CA TYR A 224 3.05 6.75 -4.18
C TYR A 224 3.30 5.35 -4.71
N VAL A 225 2.27 4.75 -5.28
CA VAL A 225 2.34 3.43 -5.90
C VAL A 225 1.82 3.56 -7.33
N GLU A 226 2.65 3.26 -8.31
CA GLU A 226 2.31 3.28 -9.72
C GLU A 226 2.43 1.87 -10.31
N PRO A 227 1.35 1.07 -10.34
CA PRO A 227 1.33 -0.20 -11.02
C PRO A 227 1.33 0.02 -12.54
N ILE A 228 2.17 -0.75 -13.24
CA ILE A 228 2.36 -0.69 -14.67
C ILE A 228 1.85 -1.96 -15.32
N TYR A 229 0.87 -1.81 -16.17
CA TYR A 229 0.20 -2.90 -16.86
C TYR A 229 0.58 -2.95 -18.33
N GLN A 230 0.72 -4.15 -18.87
CA GLN A 230 0.90 -4.41 -20.29
C GLN A 230 -0.29 -5.21 -20.82
N THR A 231 -0.87 -4.73 -21.92
CA THR A 231 -1.98 -5.39 -22.61
C THR A 231 -1.53 -5.80 -24.00
N MET A 232 -1.81 -7.04 -24.43
CA MET A 232 -1.57 -7.52 -25.78
C MET A 232 -2.69 -7.03 -26.71
N LEU A 233 -2.36 -6.28 -27.77
CA LEU A 233 -3.36 -5.75 -28.70
C LEU A 233 -3.70 -6.71 -29.84
N ASN A 234 -2.85 -7.70 -30.10
CA ASN A 234 -2.96 -8.59 -31.26
C ASN A 234 -3.81 -9.86 -30.99
N ASP A 235 -4.27 -10.05 -29.75
CA ASP A 235 -5.12 -11.17 -29.36
C ASP A 235 -6.43 -10.67 -28.75
N PRO A 236 -7.55 -10.64 -29.54
CA PRO A 236 -8.85 -10.18 -29.03
C PRO A 236 -9.38 -11.01 -27.85
N ASN A 237 -8.90 -12.24 -27.70
CA ASN A 237 -9.33 -13.15 -26.63
C ASN A 237 -8.48 -13.01 -25.36
N ASN A 238 -7.33 -12.31 -25.43
CA ASN A 238 -6.39 -12.16 -24.34
C ASN A 238 -6.04 -10.68 -24.08
N ASN A 239 -7.01 -9.79 -24.23
CA ASN A 239 -6.86 -8.34 -24.02
C ASN A 239 -6.96 -7.97 -22.53
N ILE A 240 -6.36 -8.78 -21.65
CA ILE A 240 -6.36 -8.57 -20.21
C ILE A 240 -5.07 -7.80 -19.84
N PRO A 241 -5.18 -6.67 -19.13
CA PRO A 241 -4.00 -6.00 -18.60
C PRO A 241 -3.28 -6.88 -17.57
N LEU A 242 -1.99 -7.11 -17.79
CA LEU A 242 -1.14 -7.88 -16.87
C LEU A 242 -0.20 -6.93 -16.15
N LEU A 243 -0.17 -6.99 -14.82
CA LEU A 243 0.79 -6.27 -14.01
C LEU A 243 2.21 -6.75 -14.37
N LYS A 244 3.08 -5.83 -14.73
CA LYS A 244 4.47 -6.11 -15.12
C LYS A 244 5.49 -5.52 -14.18
N ARG A 245 5.22 -4.30 -13.68
CA ARG A 245 6.10 -3.59 -12.77
C ARG A 245 5.24 -2.78 -11.79
N VAL A 246 5.86 -2.47 -10.67
CA VAL A 246 5.33 -1.50 -9.71
C VAL A 246 6.44 -0.48 -9.44
N VAL A 247 6.13 0.79 -9.61
CA VAL A 247 7.00 1.88 -9.16
C VAL A 247 6.45 2.40 -7.84
N VAL A 248 7.32 2.60 -6.88
CA VAL A 248 6.98 3.21 -5.59
C VAL A 248 7.85 4.43 -5.34
N SER A 249 7.28 5.41 -4.65
CA SER A 249 8.02 6.62 -4.28
C SER A 249 7.54 7.14 -2.93
N SER A 250 8.48 7.67 -2.17
CA SER A 250 8.23 8.49 -0.99
C SER A 250 9.25 9.63 -0.96
N GLY A 251 8.78 10.84 -0.67
CA GLY A 251 9.64 12.02 -0.74
C GLY A 251 10.23 12.24 -2.13
N ASN A 252 11.56 12.19 -2.23
CA ASN A 252 12.32 12.37 -3.47
C ASN A 252 12.97 11.08 -4.01
N LYS A 253 12.68 9.94 -3.40
CA LYS A 253 13.23 8.65 -3.79
C LYS A 253 12.19 7.82 -4.53
N VAL A 254 12.62 7.19 -5.62
CA VAL A 254 11.79 6.35 -6.48
C VAL A 254 12.47 4.99 -6.63
N ALA A 255 11.69 3.92 -6.62
CA ALA A 255 12.17 2.56 -6.86
C ALA A 255 11.17 1.78 -7.71
N ILE A 256 11.65 0.75 -8.40
CA ILE A 256 10.85 -0.15 -9.24
C ILE A 256 11.09 -1.59 -8.82
N GLY A 257 10.06 -2.43 -8.96
CA GLY A 257 10.12 -3.86 -8.72
C GLY A 257 9.12 -4.63 -9.58
N ASN A 258 9.23 -5.96 -9.59
CA ASN A 258 8.27 -6.82 -10.27
C ASN A 258 6.94 -6.90 -9.52
N THR A 259 7.00 -6.78 -8.22
CA THR A 259 5.87 -6.77 -7.29
C THR A 259 5.93 -5.52 -6.41
N LEU A 260 4.87 -5.25 -5.67
CA LEU A 260 4.86 -4.17 -4.68
C LEU A 260 5.92 -4.41 -3.58
N GLU A 261 6.06 -5.64 -3.14
CA GLU A 261 7.05 -6.03 -2.12
C GLU A 261 8.48 -5.77 -2.59
N ASP A 262 8.83 -6.20 -3.82
CA ASP A 262 10.13 -5.92 -4.43
C ASP A 262 10.39 -4.41 -4.51
N ALA A 263 9.40 -3.65 -4.98
CA ALA A 263 9.52 -2.21 -5.15
C ALA A 263 9.72 -1.49 -3.81
N LEU A 264 8.99 -1.88 -2.77
CA LEU A 264 9.15 -1.35 -1.41
C LEU A 264 10.50 -1.69 -0.82
N SER A 265 10.97 -2.93 -0.97
CA SER A 265 12.31 -3.35 -0.53
C SER A 265 13.39 -2.53 -1.21
N ASN A 266 13.28 -2.30 -2.54
CA ASN A 266 14.21 -1.48 -3.29
C ASN A 266 14.15 0.00 -2.86
N LEU A 267 12.97 0.52 -2.51
CA LEU A 267 12.81 1.89 -2.01
C LEU A 267 13.49 2.04 -0.65
N LEU A 268 13.23 1.14 0.28
CA LEU A 268 13.82 1.15 1.63
C LEU A 268 15.35 1.03 1.57
N SER A 269 15.88 0.23 0.64
CA SER A 269 17.32 0.13 0.41
C SER A 269 17.95 1.46 -0.01
N LYS A 270 17.20 2.32 -0.71
CA LYS A 270 17.67 3.69 -1.08
C LYS A 270 17.69 4.66 0.11
N TYR A 271 16.94 4.38 1.17
CA TYR A 271 16.97 5.15 2.41
C TYR A 271 18.03 4.67 3.38
N ALA A 272 18.41 3.38 3.29
CA ALA A 272 19.39 2.81 4.20
C ALA A 272 20.75 3.54 4.09
N VAL A 273 21.28 3.92 5.23
CA VAL A 273 22.65 4.41 5.36
C VAL A 273 23.59 3.21 5.49
N ASP A 274 24.81 3.30 4.97
CA ASP A 274 25.79 2.26 5.19
C ASP A 274 26.20 2.22 6.67
N ILE A 275 25.95 1.07 7.30
CA ILE A 275 26.26 0.85 8.72
C ILE A 275 27.36 -0.18 8.80
N GLU A 276 28.39 0.09 9.61
CA GLU A 276 29.28 -0.96 10.09
C GLU A 276 28.52 -1.78 11.16
N VAL A 277 28.23 -3.04 10.84
CA VAL A 277 27.71 -3.99 11.82
C VAL A 277 28.86 -4.42 12.70
N GLU A 278 28.81 -4.14 14.01
CA GLU A 278 29.75 -4.67 14.96
C GLU A 278 29.71 -6.21 14.87
N ASN A 279 30.82 -6.79 14.42
CA ASN A 279 30.99 -8.25 14.37
C ASN A 279 30.99 -8.80 15.81
N THR A 280 29.92 -9.47 16.17
CA THR A 280 29.84 -10.25 17.40
C THR A 280 30.30 -11.69 17.07
N ASP A 281 31.36 -12.13 17.71
CA ASP A 281 32.04 -13.42 17.44
C ASP A 281 31.27 -14.65 17.99
N ASN A 282 30.05 -14.50 18.48
CA ASN A 282 29.24 -15.60 19.00
C ASN A 282 27.74 -15.46 18.65
N VAL A 283 27.06 -16.61 18.56
CA VAL A 283 25.64 -16.72 18.21
C VAL A 283 24.75 -15.95 19.17
N GLU A 284 25.05 -15.95 20.48
CA GLU A 284 24.26 -15.29 21.51
C GLU A 284 24.27 -13.74 21.33
N GLY A 285 25.47 -13.18 21.08
CA GLY A 285 25.63 -11.75 20.81
C GLY A 285 24.97 -11.31 19.49
N LEU A 286 24.94 -12.17 18.46
CA LEU A 286 24.21 -11.93 17.23
C LEU A 286 22.69 -11.90 17.46
N ILE A 287 22.16 -12.83 18.26
CA ILE A 287 20.74 -12.87 18.61
C ILE A 287 20.34 -11.59 19.36
N ASP A 288 21.15 -11.16 20.34
CA ASP A 288 20.90 -9.90 21.07
C ASP A 288 20.91 -8.69 20.14
N SER A 289 21.84 -8.67 19.17
CA SER A 289 21.93 -7.61 18.17
C SER A 289 20.73 -7.59 17.23
N ILE A 290 20.21 -8.76 16.83
CA ILE A 290 19.00 -8.91 16.03
C ILE A 290 17.77 -8.39 16.80
N ILE A 291 17.64 -8.76 18.08
CA ILE A 291 16.53 -8.28 18.93
C ILE A 291 16.58 -6.76 19.05
N LYS A 292 17.76 -6.19 19.27
CA LYS A 292 17.94 -4.73 19.35
C LYS A 292 17.61 -4.04 18.03
N ALA A 293 18.08 -4.58 16.91
CA ALA A 293 17.76 -4.03 15.58
C ALA A 293 16.25 -4.10 15.27
N ASN A 294 15.58 -5.18 15.68
CA ASN A 294 14.12 -5.30 15.52
C ASN A 294 13.35 -4.29 16.39
N ASN A 295 13.81 -4.02 17.61
CA ASN A 295 13.19 -3.01 18.47
C ASN A 295 13.37 -1.59 17.88
N ASN A 296 14.56 -1.28 17.35
CA ASN A 296 14.81 -0.03 16.66
C ASN A 296 13.91 0.13 15.43
N LEU A 297 13.74 -0.95 14.63
CA LEU A 297 12.84 -0.94 13.48
C LEU A 297 11.39 -0.66 13.89
N THR A 298 10.96 -1.20 15.03
CA THR A 298 9.61 -0.92 15.55
C THR A 298 9.48 0.57 15.92
N GLU A 299 10.44 1.14 16.62
CA GLU A 299 10.46 2.55 17.00
C GLU A 299 10.52 3.47 15.77
N SER A 300 11.36 3.14 14.79
CA SER A 300 11.45 3.90 13.53
C SER A 300 10.15 3.84 12.73
N SER A 301 9.46 2.69 12.75
CA SER A 301 8.15 2.50 12.12
C SER A 301 7.08 3.35 12.80
N GLU A 302 7.03 3.36 14.13
CA GLU A 302 6.08 4.18 14.90
C GLU A 302 6.27 5.68 14.65
N ASN A 303 7.52 6.11 14.38
CA ASN A 303 7.86 7.50 14.06
C ASN A 303 7.78 7.82 12.56
N SER A 304 7.46 6.86 11.70
CA SER A 304 7.44 6.98 10.22
C SER A 304 8.74 7.56 9.64
N ASP A 305 9.86 7.24 10.25
CA ASP A 305 11.19 7.66 9.80
C ASP A 305 11.74 6.69 8.75
N TRP A 306 11.46 6.98 7.48
CA TRP A 306 11.85 6.11 6.35
C TRP A 306 13.36 5.89 6.23
N GLU A 307 14.18 6.86 6.62
CA GLU A 307 15.63 6.72 6.61
C GLU A 307 16.08 5.73 7.68
N MET A 308 15.56 5.85 8.88
CA MET A 308 15.82 4.92 9.97
C MET A 308 15.26 3.53 9.69
N ILE A 309 14.02 3.43 9.17
CA ILE A 309 13.41 2.15 8.78
C ILE A 309 14.29 1.41 7.77
N GLY A 310 14.73 2.09 6.69
CA GLY A 310 15.60 1.49 5.68
C GLY A 310 16.93 1.03 6.26
N THR A 311 17.50 1.83 7.16
CA THR A 311 18.76 1.55 7.87
C THR A 311 18.61 0.33 8.79
N ASP A 312 17.54 0.28 9.58
CA ASP A 312 17.29 -0.82 10.55
C ASP A 312 16.98 -2.14 9.83
N ILE A 313 16.24 -2.11 8.72
CA ILE A 313 16.00 -3.30 7.88
C ILE A 313 17.33 -3.84 7.31
N LYS A 314 18.18 -2.98 6.75
CA LYS A 314 19.48 -3.39 6.22
C LYS A 314 20.34 -4.04 7.30
N LYS A 315 20.41 -3.42 8.48
CA LYS A 315 21.13 -3.94 9.63
C LYS A 315 20.62 -5.30 10.07
N LEU A 316 19.29 -5.46 10.10
CA LEU A 316 18.64 -6.72 10.48
C LEU A 316 19.00 -7.83 9.48
N GLN A 317 18.96 -7.54 8.17
CA GLN A 317 19.35 -8.48 7.12
C GLN A 317 20.81 -8.90 7.21
N GLU A 318 21.73 -7.96 7.46
CA GLU A 318 23.16 -8.25 7.62
C GLU A 318 23.45 -9.12 8.84
N LEU A 319 22.75 -8.87 9.97
CA LEU A 319 22.86 -9.69 11.19
C LEU A 319 22.30 -11.11 10.97
N ILE A 320 21.16 -11.24 10.29
CA ILE A 320 20.57 -12.55 9.94
C ILE A 320 21.52 -13.33 9.03
N ASN A 321 22.08 -12.72 7.99
CA ASN A 321 23.04 -13.36 7.09
C ASN A 321 24.30 -13.82 7.84
N SER A 322 24.75 -13.06 8.84
CA SER A 322 25.87 -13.42 9.69
C SER A 322 25.56 -14.64 10.58
N LEU A 323 24.33 -14.68 11.12
CA LEU A 323 23.85 -15.80 11.92
C LEU A 323 23.75 -17.09 11.08
N GLU A 324 23.20 -16.99 9.86
CA GLU A 324 23.12 -18.12 8.92
C GLU A 324 24.50 -18.72 8.61
N LYS A 325 25.50 -17.87 8.34
CA LYS A 325 26.88 -18.31 8.10
C LYS A 325 27.46 -19.04 9.31
N MET A 326 27.27 -18.50 10.51
CA MET A 326 27.78 -19.17 11.73
C MET A 326 27.10 -20.52 11.96
N VAL A 327 25.81 -20.62 11.76
CA VAL A 327 25.07 -21.89 11.89
C VAL A 327 25.52 -22.91 10.85
N GLU A 328 25.79 -22.50 9.62
CA GLU A 328 26.33 -23.38 8.58
C GLU A 328 27.75 -23.86 8.92
N GLU A 329 28.62 -22.99 9.47
CA GLU A 329 29.97 -23.34 9.89
C GLU A 329 29.95 -24.32 11.07
N GLU A 330 29.08 -24.11 12.06
CA GLU A 330 28.88 -25.05 13.17
C GLU A 330 28.38 -26.42 12.71
N LYS A 331 27.44 -26.46 11.75
CA LYS A 331 26.95 -27.71 11.16
C LYS A 331 28.09 -28.47 10.48
N LYS A 332 28.90 -27.79 9.65
CA LYS A 332 30.06 -28.42 8.98
C LYS A 332 31.08 -28.95 9.97
N GLN A 333 31.39 -28.19 11.01
CA GLN A 333 32.33 -28.64 12.07
C GLN A 333 31.80 -29.85 12.84
N ASN A 334 30.50 -29.94 13.05
CA ASN A 334 29.89 -31.09 13.73
C ASN A 334 29.85 -32.33 12.82
N GLU A 335 29.61 -32.17 11.52
CA GLU A 335 29.71 -33.25 10.54
C GLU A 335 31.14 -33.80 10.41
N ASP A 336 32.16 -32.90 10.36
CA ASP A 336 33.56 -33.29 10.33
C ASP A 336 34.01 -34.03 11.62
N LYS A 337 33.49 -33.60 12.77
CA LYS A 337 33.76 -34.29 14.06
C LYS A 337 33.08 -35.65 14.13
N GLN A 338 31.88 -35.82 13.59
CA GLN A 338 31.23 -37.13 13.52
C GLN A 338 31.97 -38.07 12.57
N GLN A 339 32.43 -37.58 11.43
CA GLN A 339 33.18 -38.36 10.47
C GLN A 339 34.57 -38.78 11.02
N SER A 340 35.23 -37.89 11.78
CA SER A 340 36.48 -38.21 12.46
C SER A 340 36.31 -39.26 13.56
N ASN A 341 35.23 -39.18 14.33
CA ASN A 341 34.90 -40.16 15.37
C ASN A 341 34.49 -41.53 14.77
N GLU A 342 33.87 -41.60 13.62
CA GLU A 342 33.57 -42.85 12.90
C GLU A 342 34.85 -43.50 12.37
N ILE A 343 35.80 -42.68 11.85
CA ILE A 343 37.11 -43.17 11.38
C ILE A 343 37.91 -43.72 12.53
N ASP A 344 37.97 -43.04 13.68
CA ASP A 344 38.70 -43.46 14.87
C ASP A 344 38.14 -44.76 15.49
N ASN A 345 36.79 -44.87 15.53
CA ASN A 345 36.11 -46.12 15.96
C ASN A 345 36.32 -47.26 14.99
N THR A 346 36.47 -47.00 13.68
CA THR A 346 36.76 -48.01 12.67
C THR A 346 38.22 -48.49 12.77
N ILE A 347 39.16 -47.58 13.06
CA ILE A 347 40.58 -47.92 13.29
C ILE A 347 40.73 -48.72 14.57
N THR A 348 40.09 -48.32 15.68
CA THR A 348 40.16 -49.02 16.97
C THR A 348 39.54 -50.43 16.88
N SER A 349 38.45 -50.62 16.17
CA SER A 349 37.85 -51.94 15.96
C SER A 349 38.71 -52.83 15.06
N ASN A 350 39.45 -52.31 14.08
CA ASN A 350 40.37 -53.07 13.24
C ASN A 350 41.67 -53.46 13.98
N VAL A 351 42.14 -52.65 14.93
CA VAL A 351 43.31 -52.97 15.77
C VAL A 351 42.97 -54.08 16.78
N ILE A 352 41.80 -54.02 17.41
CA ILE A 352 41.33 -55.05 18.34
C ILE A 352 41.04 -56.37 17.60
N GLY A 353 40.53 -56.32 16.37
CA GLY A 353 40.28 -57.49 15.50
C GLY A 353 41.55 -58.21 15.05
N ASN A 354 42.69 -57.52 14.88
CA ASN A 354 43.95 -58.08 14.51
C ASN A 354 44.73 -58.72 15.73
N GLU A 355 44.61 -58.19 16.95
CA GLU A 355 45.19 -58.79 18.12
C GLU A 355 44.56 -60.12 18.54
N ASN A 356 43.23 -60.28 18.34
CA ASN A 356 42.54 -61.52 18.64
C ASN A 356 42.82 -62.65 17.62
N ASN A 357 43.31 -62.36 16.40
CA ASN A 357 43.71 -63.37 15.42
C ASN A 357 45.13 -63.88 15.58
N THR A 358 46.00 -63.22 16.40
CA THR A 358 47.34 -63.64 16.62
C THR A 358 47.47 -64.60 17.81
N TYR A 359 46.47 -64.78 18.64
CA TYR A 359 46.48 -65.70 19.81
C TYR A 359 45.78 -67.04 19.56
N SER A 360 45.16 -67.29 18.42
CA SER A 360 44.45 -68.55 18.11
C SER A 360 45.24 -69.55 17.26
N ASN A 361 46.48 -69.25 16.81
CA ASN A 361 47.26 -70.10 15.95
C ASN A 361 48.51 -70.78 16.62
N SER A 362 48.62 -70.77 17.94
CA SER A 362 49.80 -71.39 18.65
C SER A 362 49.44 -72.53 19.59
N ALA A 363 48.26 -73.17 19.45
CA ALA A 363 47.87 -74.27 20.32
C ALA A 363 47.25 -75.46 19.56
N VAL A 364 47.89 -76.01 18.52
CA VAL A 364 47.67 -77.36 18.04
C VAL A 364 48.94 -77.82 17.30
N ASN A 365 49.93 -78.23 17.96
CA ASN A 365 50.88 -79.26 17.52
C ASN A 365 51.73 -79.75 18.71
N ASN A 366 51.20 -80.74 19.38
CA ASN A 366 51.99 -81.86 19.95
C ASN A 366 51.02 -82.82 20.66
N VAL A 367 50.82 -83.99 20.13
CA VAL A 367 50.94 -85.29 20.70
C VAL A 367 50.38 -86.37 19.75
N ASN A 368 51.33 -87.28 19.29
CA ASN A 368 51.22 -88.56 18.64
C ASN A 368 50.64 -88.68 17.24
#